data_78b585ea8548b981e887667642fc39a3
#
_entry.id   78b585ea8548b981e887667642fc39a3
#
_cell.length_a   1.000
_cell.length_b   1.000
_cell.length_c   1.000
_cell.angle_alpha   90.00
_cell.angle_beta   90.00
_cell.angle_gamma   90.00
#
_symmetry.space_group_name_H-M   'P 1'
#
loop_
_entity.id
_entity.type
_entity.pdbx_description
1 polymer ?
#
loop_
_entity_poly.entity_id
_entity_poly.type
_entity_poly.pdbx_seq_one_letter_code
_entity_poly.pdbx_strand_id
1 'polypeptide(L)'
;MRPNFLKLLAPLAAFACVFILLVSFGPSGDVDLPESAGADADIPPGASTDQRIEILQRAARDGVAGAGGYAALGDAYLQKVRETGDPSYYTRAQGSFDAALRRDARNVDAVLGAGALAGLRHDFRKQLRLGREALRLTPELTSPYPVIADAQIELGRYGAAERTLQRLLDSKPNLSSYSRVSYYRELTGDLEGAVQAMRLAISAGAASPENVAYVQTLMGDLELQRGRPAAARMAYRAALARLPRYPQAEVGLARVQNSAGDLGDAARRLRSVSGRLPLTSHLILLADTDAARGDKAAAARDLEVVRAQQQLLRSAGTRPDAELILFEANHGDPATAVRLGRRLWAQAPSVRSADALGWALTRAGRPDEGLDWSRRALGLGSRDPMFHLHAGLAAQQAGQAGPAARELSTALAAGVALSPLQTEQARTALEVLR
;
A
#
# COMPACT_ATOMS: atom_id res chain seq x y z
N MET A 1 21.11 -39.56 -17.36
CA MET A 1 21.51 -38.21 -16.87
C MET A 1 20.27 -37.33 -16.83
N ARG A 2 19.72 -37.08 -15.65
CA ARG A 2 18.59 -36.16 -15.45
C ARG A 2 19.18 -34.80 -15.04
N PRO A 3 18.89 -33.67 -15.69
CA PRO A 3 19.34 -32.37 -15.20
C PRO A 3 18.51 -31.95 -13.99
N ASN A 4 19.21 -31.53 -12.94
CA ASN A 4 18.66 -30.96 -11.70
C ASN A 4 17.91 -29.65 -11.98
N PHE A 5 16.58 -29.70 -11.93
CA PHE A 5 15.67 -28.53 -12.00
C PHE A 5 15.40 -27.87 -10.64
N LEU A 6 16.29 -28.02 -9.64
CA LEU A 6 16.01 -27.59 -8.27
C LEU A 6 16.80 -26.36 -7.79
N LYS A 7 17.24 -25.44 -8.66
CA LYS A 7 17.98 -24.24 -8.25
C LYS A 7 17.52 -22.95 -8.93
N LEU A 8 16.21 -22.70 -8.99
CA LEU A 8 15.67 -21.39 -9.46
C LEU A 8 14.33 -21.08 -8.79
N LEU A 9 14.27 -21.17 -7.46
CA LEU A 9 13.21 -20.55 -6.66
C LEU A 9 13.84 -19.40 -5.88
N ALA A 10 14.12 -18.30 -6.58
CA ALA A 10 14.28 -17.01 -5.92
C ALA A 10 12.91 -16.57 -5.38
N PRO A 11 12.81 -15.98 -4.18
CA PRO A 11 11.54 -15.65 -3.55
C PRO A 11 10.82 -14.55 -4.34
N LEU A 12 9.66 -14.88 -4.87
CA LEU A 12 8.72 -13.97 -5.50
C LEU A 12 7.76 -13.46 -4.42
N ALA A 13 7.78 -12.17 -4.17
CA ALA A 13 7.02 -11.58 -3.09
C ALA A 13 6.20 -10.37 -3.52
N ALA A 14 5.00 -10.29 -3.02
CA ALA A 14 3.94 -9.36 -3.38
C ALA A 14 3.73 -8.25 -2.36
N PHE A 15 3.27 -7.10 -2.82
CA PHE A 15 2.87 -5.97 -1.98
C PHE A 15 1.61 -5.30 -2.52
N ALA A 16 0.52 -5.43 -1.81
CA ALA A 16 -0.63 -4.54 -1.92
C ALA A 16 -0.83 -3.88 -0.56
N CYS A 17 -1.00 -2.59 -0.50
CA CYS A 17 -1.12 -1.76 0.71
C CYS A 17 0.21 -1.35 1.39
N VAL A 18 1.15 -0.81 0.62
CA VAL A 18 2.34 -0.15 1.17
C VAL A 18 2.02 1.19 1.84
N PHE A 19 0.83 1.73 1.60
CA PHE A 19 0.46 3.08 2.00
C PHE A 19 0.37 3.32 3.51
N ILE A 20 0.09 2.28 4.32
CA ILE A 20 -0.30 2.47 5.72
C ILE A 20 0.83 2.23 6.71
N LEU A 21 1.88 1.49 6.37
CA LEU A 21 2.77 0.91 7.38
C LEU A 21 4.23 1.34 7.35
N LEU A 22 4.69 2.04 6.31
CA LEU A 22 6.09 2.44 6.21
C LEU A 22 6.52 3.54 7.20
N VAL A 23 5.55 4.26 7.76
CA VAL A 23 5.84 5.41 8.63
C VAL A 23 5.72 5.09 10.12
N SER A 24 5.21 3.90 10.49
CA SER A 24 4.99 3.54 11.89
C SER A 24 6.19 2.89 12.56
N PHE A 25 7.10 2.28 11.81
CA PHE A 25 8.23 1.52 12.36
C PHE A 25 9.50 1.77 11.56
N GLY A 26 9.98 3.02 11.55
CA GLY A 26 11.38 3.29 11.22
C GLY A 26 12.29 2.80 12.36
N PRO A 27 13.55 2.40 12.09
CA PRO A 27 14.48 2.19 13.17
C PRO A 27 14.61 3.48 13.97
N SER A 28 14.25 3.38 15.26
CA SER A 28 14.53 4.32 16.35
C SER A 28 15.00 5.72 15.94
N GLY A 29 14.08 6.66 15.83
CA GLY A 29 14.42 8.08 15.66
C GLY A 29 13.33 9.04 16.10
N ASP A 30 12.05 8.65 16.03
CA ASP A 30 10.92 9.52 16.36
C ASP A 30 9.80 8.83 17.18
N VAL A 31 10.06 7.68 17.73
CA VAL A 31 9.27 7.14 18.81
C VAL A 31 10.11 7.35 20.05
N ASP A 32 9.69 8.25 20.96
CA ASP A 32 10.05 8.19 22.37
C ASP A 32 9.42 6.91 22.95
N LEU A 33 9.91 5.77 22.50
CA LEU A 33 9.85 4.59 23.33
C LEU A 33 10.83 4.92 24.46
N PRO A 34 10.45 4.81 25.72
CA PRO A 34 11.45 4.70 26.78
C PRO A 34 12.43 3.65 26.25
N GLU A 35 13.74 3.96 26.26
CA GLU A 35 14.76 2.98 25.91
C GLU A 35 14.26 1.67 26.48
N SER A 36 13.87 0.74 25.57
CA SER A 36 13.25 -0.51 26.02
C SER A 36 14.32 -1.16 26.88
N ALA A 37 14.14 -1.05 28.19
CA ALA A 37 14.93 -1.74 29.19
C ALA A 37 14.65 -3.23 28.92
N GLY A 38 15.38 -3.81 27.94
CA GLY A 38 15.14 -5.17 27.50
C GLY A 38 15.50 -5.51 26.06
N ALA A 39 16.13 -4.64 25.27
CA ALA A 39 16.87 -5.05 24.11
C ALA A 39 18.20 -5.68 24.62
N ASP A 40 18.13 -6.93 25.10
CA ASP A 40 19.26 -7.66 25.64
C ASP A 40 20.35 -8.01 24.57
N ALA A 41 20.27 -7.39 23.38
CA ALA A 41 21.21 -7.55 22.31
C ALA A 41 21.80 -6.20 21.90
N ASP A 42 23.11 -6.05 21.99
CA ASP A 42 23.85 -4.87 21.55
C ASP A 42 23.84 -4.80 20.01
N ILE A 43 22.91 -4.02 19.45
CA ILE A 43 22.78 -3.84 18.01
C ILE A 43 23.57 -2.59 17.61
N PRO A 44 24.64 -2.74 16.80
CA PRO A 44 25.46 -1.60 16.40
C PRO A 44 24.65 -0.52 15.66
N PRO A 45 24.89 0.77 15.90
CA PRO A 45 24.31 1.84 15.10
C PRO A 45 24.60 1.63 13.60
N GLY A 46 23.56 1.74 12.77
CA GLY A 46 23.68 1.53 11.32
C GLY A 46 23.69 0.07 10.86
N ALA A 47 23.48 -0.90 11.74
CA ALA A 47 23.34 -2.29 11.36
C ALA A 47 22.22 -2.47 10.33
N SER A 48 22.49 -3.24 9.26
CA SER A 48 21.48 -3.62 8.27
C SER A 48 20.38 -4.47 8.89
N THR A 49 19.22 -4.55 8.22
CA THR A 49 18.12 -5.41 8.65
C THR A 49 18.55 -6.86 8.81
N ASP A 50 19.39 -7.38 7.91
CA ASP A 50 19.91 -8.74 8.00
C ASP A 50 20.80 -8.94 9.24
N GLN A 51 21.70 -7.99 9.53
CA GLN A 51 22.53 -8.02 10.73
C GLN A 51 21.69 -7.96 12.00
N ARG A 52 20.67 -7.08 12.03
CA ARG A 52 19.73 -7.00 13.15
C ARG A 52 19.00 -8.33 13.37
N ILE A 53 18.49 -8.94 12.32
CA ILE A 53 17.83 -10.25 12.37
C ILE A 53 18.80 -11.30 12.93
N GLU A 54 20.03 -11.35 12.44
CA GLU A 54 21.03 -12.34 12.89
C GLU A 54 21.34 -12.20 14.39
N ILE A 55 21.60 -10.96 14.85
CA ILE A 55 21.90 -10.68 16.26
C ILE A 55 20.72 -11.08 17.14
N LEU A 56 19.51 -10.65 16.80
CA LEU A 56 18.30 -10.95 17.58
C LEU A 56 17.93 -12.45 17.57
N GLN A 57 18.14 -13.12 16.44
CA GLN A 57 17.98 -14.58 16.37
C GLN A 57 18.98 -15.33 17.23
N ARG A 58 20.24 -14.85 17.31
CA ARG A 58 21.27 -15.42 18.18
C ARG A 58 20.84 -15.27 19.65
N ALA A 59 20.47 -14.08 20.08
CA ALA A 59 19.98 -13.82 21.43
C ALA A 59 18.77 -14.71 21.78
N ALA A 60 17.88 -14.94 20.82
CA ALA A 60 16.72 -15.82 20.99
C ALA A 60 17.13 -17.30 21.15
N ARG A 61 18.09 -17.79 20.36
CA ARG A 61 18.61 -19.17 20.47
C ARG A 61 19.36 -19.41 21.77
N ASP A 62 20.13 -18.42 22.21
CA ASP A 62 20.93 -18.49 23.45
C ASP A 62 20.07 -18.32 24.71
N GLY A 63 18.77 -18.07 24.55
CA GLY A 63 17.81 -17.96 25.64
C GLY A 63 17.87 -16.63 26.41
N VAL A 64 18.68 -15.66 25.92
CA VAL A 64 18.87 -14.36 26.58
C VAL A 64 17.90 -13.28 26.08
N ALA A 65 17.12 -13.55 25.01
CA ALA A 65 16.14 -12.60 24.52
C ALA A 65 14.93 -12.49 25.46
N GLY A 66 14.74 -11.30 26.04
CA GLY A 66 13.51 -10.91 26.75
C GLY A 66 12.33 -10.66 25.81
N ALA A 67 11.18 -10.20 26.36
CA ALA A 67 10.00 -9.84 25.55
C ALA A 67 10.33 -8.74 24.52
N GLY A 68 11.09 -7.72 24.90
CA GLY A 68 11.54 -6.64 24.00
C GLY A 68 12.41 -7.14 22.85
N GLY A 69 13.33 -8.08 23.10
CA GLY A 69 14.17 -8.67 22.06
C GLY A 69 13.36 -9.45 21.01
N TYR A 70 12.34 -10.20 21.44
CA TYR A 70 11.41 -10.86 20.50
C TYR A 70 10.53 -9.86 19.75
N ALA A 71 10.06 -8.78 20.38
CA ALA A 71 9.32 -7.72 19.69
C ALA A 71 10.19 -7.06 18.61
N ALA A 72 11.43 -6.69 18.93
CA ALA A 72 12.40 -6.14 17.99
C ALA A 72 12.72 -7.09 16.83
N LEU A 73 12.79 -8.41 17.06
CA LEU A 73 12.94 -9.41 16.00
C LEU A 73 11.73 -9.45 15.07
N GLY A 74 10.52 -9.35 15.64
CA GLY A 74 9.28 -9.25 14.88
C GLY A 74 9.28 -8.04 13.94
N ASP A 75 9.67 -6.86 14.46
CA ASP A 75 9.77 -5.62 13.69
C ASP A 75 10.85 -5.70 12.60
N ALA A 76 11.99 -6.31 12.89
CA ALA A 76 13.03 -6.55 11.89
C ALA A 76 12.53 -7.46 10.74
N TYR A 77 11.70 -8.46 11.02
CA TYR A 77 11.04 -9.24 9.98
C TYR A 77 10.01 -8.43 9.17
N LEU A 78 9.25 -7.53 9.80
CA LEU A 78 8.36 -6.63 9.06
C LEU A 78 9.14 -5.66 8.17
N GLN A 79 10.30 -5.17 8.63
CA GLN A 79 11.21 -4.39 7.79
C GLN A 79 11.71 -5.21 6.60
N LYS A 80 12.06 -6.48 6.81
CA LYS A 80 12.51 -7.36 5.73
C LYS A 80 11.43 -7.62 4.67
N VAL A 81 10.15 -7.69 5.07
CA VAL A 81 9.04 -7.73 4.11
C VAL A 81 9.06 -6.47 3.22
N ARG A 82 9.26 -5.28 3.80
CA ARG A 82 9.32 -4.03 3.01
C ARG A 82 10.45 -4.01 2.01
N GLU A 83 11.62 -4.54 2.39
CA GLU A 83 12.81 -4.57 1.54
C GLU A 83 12.73 -5.58 0.41
N THR A 84 12.09 -6.74 0.66
CA THR A 84 12.12 -7.88 -0.26
C THR A 84 10.77 -8.22 -0.86
N GLY A 85 9.68 -7.79 -0.19
CA GLY A 85 8.33 -8.21 -0.50
C GLY A 85 8.04 -9.69 -0.20
N ASP A 86 8.93 -10.44 0.49
CA ASP A 86 8.75 -11.87 0.77
C ASP A 86 7.73 -12.12 1.90
N PRO A 87 6.54 -12.69 1.61
CA PRO A 87 5.50 -12.92 2.60
C PRO A 87 5.86 -13.99 3.64
N SER A 88 6.91 -14.76 3.45
CA SER A 88 7.35 -15.76 4.44
C SER A 88 7.75 -15.11 5.76
N TYR A 89 8.22 -13.86 5.72
CA TYR A 89 8.54 -13.09 6.91
C TYR A 89 7.32 -12.71 7.77
N TYR A 90 6.10 -12.71 7.23
CA TYR A 90 4.89 -12.53 8.04
C TYR A 90 4.73 -13.62 9.11
N THR A 91 5.01 -14.86 8.75
CA THR A 91 4.93 -15.98 9.68
C THR A 91 6.01 -15.90 10.74
N ARG A 92 7.22 -15.48 10.36
CA ARG A 92 8.34 -15.27 11.29
C ARG A 92 8.05 -14.13 12.25
N ALA A 93 7.54 -12.99 11.75
CA ALA A 93 7.15 -11.85 12.58
C ALA A 93 6.05 -12.26 13.58
N GLN A 94 5.01 -12.99 13.13
CA GLN A 94 3.97 -13.50 14.02
C GLN A 94 4.56 -14.34 15.16
N GLY A 95 5.42 -15.31 14.82
CA GLY A 95 6.07 -16.17 15.83
C GLY A 95 6.88 -15.38 16.86
N SER A 96 7.55 -14.30 16.42
CA SER A 96 8.33 -13.44 17.30
C SER A 96 7.43 -12.60 18.22
N PHE A 97 6.37 -11.96 17.70
CA PHE A 97 5.42 -11.23 18.55
C PHE A 97 4.68 -12.16 19.52
N ASP A 98 4.29 -13.35 19.09
CA ASP A 98 3.68 -14.34 19.98
C ASP A 98 4.64 -14.78 21.09
N ALA A 99 5.94 -14.92 20.78
CA ALA A 99 6.96 -15.24 21.78
C ALA A 99 7.18 -14.09 22.77
N ALA A 100 7.14 -12.84 22.32
CA ALA A 100 7.21 -11.66 23.18
C ALA A 100 6.01 -11.62 24.14
N LEU A 101 4.78 -11.76 23.60
CA LEU A 101 3.53 -11.69 24.38
C LEU A 101 3.35 -12.87 25.34
N ARG A 102 3.93 -14.05 25.04
CA ARG A 102 3.97 -15.14 26.02
C ARG A 102 4.88 -14.85 27.22
N ARG A 103 5.93 -14.04 27.06
CA ARG A 103 6.85 -13.63 28.12
C ARG A 103 6.31 -12.48 28.93
N ASP A 104 5.73 -11.51 28.24
CA ASP A 104 5.08 -10.35 28.83
C ASP A 104 3.85 -9.96 27.98
N ALA A 105 2.67 -10.33 28.46
CA ALA A 105 1.39 -10.04 27.80
C ALA A 105 1.07 -8.53 27.73
N ARG A 106 1.82 -7.69 28.45
CA ARG A 106 1.68 -6.22 28.45
C ARG A 106 2.76 -5.52 27.64
N ASN A 107 3.64 -6.25 26.95
CA ASN A 107 4.67 -5.67 26.10
C ASN A 107 4.02 -4.87 24.95
N VAL A 108 4.06 -3.55 25.06
CA VAL A 108 3.38 -2.62 24.14
C VAL A 108 3.94 -2.71 22.73
N ASP A 109 5.26 -2.88 22.59
CA ASP A 109 5.91 -2.99 21.27
C ASP A 109 5.43 -4.25 20.54
N ALA A 110 5.34 -5.38 21.25
CA ALA A 110 4.80 -6.60 20.67
C ALA A 110 3.32 -6.49 20.29
N VAL A 111 2.50 -5.79 21.11
CA VAL A 111 1.08 -5.52 20.81
C VAL A 111 0.97 -4.65 19.55
N LEU A 112 1.76 -3.58 19.45
CA LEU A 112 1.77 -2.68 18.28
C LEU A 112 2.31 -3.38 17.04
N GLY A 113 3.40 -4.13 17.15
CA GLY A 113 3.97 -4.91 16.05
C GLY A 113 3.00 -5.99 15.52
N ALA A 114 2.32 -6.70 16.42
CA ALA A 114 1.25 -7.62 16.05
C ALA A 114 0.05 -6.89 15.39
N GLY A 115 -0.24 -5.66 15.82
CA GLY A 115 -1.23 -4.78 15.19
C GLY A 115 -0.82 -4.38 13.78
N ALA A 116 0.43 -3.99 13.58
CA ALA A 116 0.99 -3.68 12.27
C ALA A 116 0.95 -4.89 11.32
N LEU A 117 1.35 -6.06 11.81
CA LEU A 117 1.26 -7.31 11.03
C LEU A 117 -0.19 -7.65 10.66
N ALA A 118 -1.16 -7.40 11.56
CA ALA A 118 -2.57 -7.59 11.26
C ALA A 118 -3.03 -6.68 10.12
N GLY A 119 -2.58 -5.41 10.11
CA GLY A 119 -2.81 -4.48 9.00
C GLY A 119 -2.22 -4.97 7.68
N LEU A 120 -0.95 -5.42 7.68
CA LEU A 120 -0.28 -6.00 6.52
C LEU A 120 -0.99 -7.24 5.95
N ARG A 121 -1.66 -8.00 6.80
CA ARG A 121 -2.51 -9.13 6.42
C ARG A 121 -3.97 -8.75 6.14
N HIS A 122 -4.28 -7.45 6.08
CA HIS A 122 -5.62 -6.89 5.87
C HIS A 122 -6.65 -7.31 6.94
N ASP A 123 -6.19 -7.66 8.17
CA ASP A 123 -7.05 -7.88 9.32
C ASP A 123 -7.22 -6.58 10.14
N PHE A 124 -7.88 -5.60 9.54
CA PHE A 124 -8.03 -4.27 10.12
C PHE A 124 -8.85 -4.26 11.43
N ARG A 125 -9.73 -5.24 11.62
CA ARG A 125 -10.45 -5.40 12.90
C ARG A 125 -9.50 -5.83 14.02
N LYS A 126 -8.59 -6.77 13.75
CA LYS A 126 -7.53 -7.17 14.70
C LYS A 126 -6.56 -6.01 14.93
N GLN A 127 -6.14 -5.31 13.88
CA GLN A 127 -5.30 -4.12 13.96
C GLN A 127 -5.90 -3.09 14.92
N LEU A 128 -7.20 -2.74 14.75
CA LEU A 128 -7.88 -1.78 15.59
C LEU A 128 -7.98 -2.23 17.07
N ARG A 129 -8.22 -3.53 17.30
CA ARG A 129 -8.25 -4.07 18.67
C ARG A 129 -6.90 -3.92 19.34
N LEU A 130 -5.82 -4.33 18.67
CA LEU A 130 -4.47 -4.28 19.21
C LEU A 130 -3.99 -2.84 19.42
N GLY A 131 -4.27 -1.91 18.50
CA GLY A 131 -3.98 -0.49 18.70
C GLY A 131 -4.69 0.10 19.93
N ARG A 132 -5.98 -0.26 20.15
CA ARG A 132 -6.73 0.16 21.34
C ARG A 132 -6.22 -0.51 22.62
N GLU A 133 -5.74 -1.73 22.53
CA GLU A 133 -5.12 -2.43 23.66
C GLU A 133 -3.82 -1.75 24.06
N ALA A 134 -2.94 -1.44 23.11
CA ALA A 134 -1.73 -0.67 23.37
C ALA A 134 -2.04 0.69 24.02
N LEU A 135 -3.06 1.41 23.52
CA LEU A 135 -3.47 2.70 24.12
C LEU A 135 -4.00 2.55 25.56
N ARG A 136 -4.64 1.42 25.90
CA ARG A 136 -5.07 1.15 27.29
C ARG A 136 -3.90 0.78 28.20
N LEU A 137 -2.88 0.13 27.68
CA LEU A 137 -1.67 -0.22 28.43
C LEU A 137 -0.80 0.99 28.73
N THR A 138 -0.77 1.95 27.79
CA THR A 138 0.09 3.16 27.86
C THR A 138 -0.70 4.37 27.32
N PRO A 139 -1.62 4.94 28.10
CA PRO A 139 -2.47 6.05 27.65
C PRO A 139 -1.69 7.33 27.27
N GLU A 140 -0.49 7.49 27.81
CA GLU A 140 0.41 8.61 27.58
C GLU A 140 1.19 8.52 26.26
N LEU A 141 1.32 7.32 25.68
CA LEU A 141 2.07 7.14 24.44
C LEU A 141 1.25 7.50 23.19
N THR A 142 1.91 8.11 22.23
CA THR A 142 1.30 8.46 20.93
C THR A 142 1.41 7.36 19.88
N SER A 143 2.30 6.39 20.08
CA SER A 143 2.56 5.28 19.15
C SER A 143 1.35 4.40 18.81
N PRO A 144 0.29 4.25 19.63
CA PRO A 144 -0.92 3.53 19.25
C PRO A 144 -1.79 4.27 18.22
N TYR A 145 -1.78 5.60 18.18
CA TYR A 145 -2.68 6.38 17.31
C TYR A 145 -2.53 6.10 15.83
N PRO A 146 -1.31 5.98 15.24
CA PRO A 146 -1.13 5.56 13.84
C PRO A 146 -1.83 4.24 13.52
N VAL A 147 -1.62 3.21 14.35
CA VAL A 147 -2.21 1.87 14.17
C VAL A 147 -3.74 1.93 14.21
N ILE A 148 -4.29 2.75 15.13
CA ILE A 148 -5.74 2.95 15.27
C ILE A 148 -6.30 3.72 14.08
N ALA A 149 -5.67 4.83 13.67
CA ALA A 149 -6.14 5.68 12.57
C ALA A 149 -6.17 4.91 11.24
N ASP A 150 -5.08 4.21 10.93
CA ASP A 150 -4.98 3.40 9.72
C ASP A 150 -6.09 2.33 9.67
N ALA A 151 -6.31 1.61 10.78
CA ALA A 151 -7.38 0.62 10.85
C ALA A 151 -8.78 1.25 10.74
N GLN A 152 -8.99 2.45 11.30
CA GLN A 152 -10.26 3.16 11.21
C GLN A 152 -10.57 3.59 9.76
N ILE A 153 -9.58 4.06 9.00
CA ILE A 153 -9.71 4.41 7.59
C ILE A 153 -10.14 3.18 6.78
N GLU A 154 -9.42 2.07 6.91
CA GLU A 154 -9.69 0.85 6.18
C GLU A 154 -11.02 0.18 6.57
N LEU A 155 -11.50 0.43 7.78
CA LEU A 155 -12.83 0.01 8.25
C LEU A 155 -13.95 1.00 7.90
N GLY A 156 -13.68 2.04 7.10
CA GLY A 156 -14.68 3.05 6.73
C GLY A 156 -15.14 3.94 7.89
N ARG A 157 -14.40 3.96 9.01
CA ARG A 157 -14.73 4.75 10.21
C ARG A 157 -14.11 6.15 10.14
N TYR A 158 -14.39 6.86 9.04
CA TYR A 158 -13.68 8.10 8.68
C TYR A 158 -13.75 9.20 9.74
N GLY A 159 -14.92 9.49 10.31
CA GLY A 159 -15.03 10.49 11.37
C GLY A 159 -14.30 10.10 12.68
N ALA A 160 -14.11 8.79 12.93
CA ALA A 160 -13.26 8.35 14.06
C ALA A 160 -11.78 8.47 13.70
N ALA A 161 -11.41 8.18 12.44
CA ALA A 161 -10.04 8.36 11.95
C ALA A 161 -9.61 9.83 12.03
N GLU A 162 -10.47 10.75 11.59
CA GLU A 162 -10.21 12.19 11.67
C GLU A 162 -9.89 12.64 13.11
N ARG A 163 -10.72 12.25 14.07
CA ARG A 163 -10.47 12.57 15.49
C ARG A 163 -9.19 11.95 16.03
N THR A 164 -8.85 10.74 15.59
CA THR A 164 -7.60 10.07 15.98
C THR A 164 -6.38 10.75 15.38
N LEU A 165 -6.46 11.14 14.10
CA LEU A 165 -5.41 11.90 13.42
C LEU A 165 -5.22 13.29 14.02
N GLN A 166 -6.31 13.97 14.41
CA GLN A 166 -6.20 15.26 15.10
C GLN A 166 -5.45 15.13 16.43
N ARG A 167 -5.81 14.13 17.26
CA ARG A 167 -5.09 13.85 18.51
C ARG A 167 -3.61 13.54 18.28
N LEU A 168 -3.31 12.77 17.23
CA LEU A 168 -1.93 12.47 16.86
C LEU A 168 -1.15 13.73 16.47
N LEU A 169 -1.75 14.64 15.69
CA LEU A 169 -1.14 15.93 15.33
C LEU A 169 -0.92 16.82 16.56
N ASP A 170 -1.93 16.91 17.42
CA ASP A 170 -1.86 17.77 18.62
C ASP A 170 -0.76 17.29 19.58
N SER A 171 -0.52 15.97 19.63
CA SER A 171 0.44 15.37 20.54
C SER A 171 1.84 15.23 19.95
N LYS A 172 1.96 14.85 18.66
CA LYS A 172 3.23 14.59 18.00
C LYS A 172 3.20 14.96 16.51
N PRO A 173 3.36 16.26 16.17
CA PRO A 173 3.44 16.69 14.77
C PRO A 173 4.80 16.28 14.18
N ASN A 174 4.81 15.25 13.34
CA ASN A 174 6.01 14.72 12.69
C ASN A 174 5.69 14.18 11.29
N LEU A 175 6.70 13.62 10.59
CA LEU A 175 6.56 13.02 9.27
C LEU A 175 5.41 11.99 9.23
N SER A 176 5.29 11.14 10.25
CA SER A 176 4.28 10.08 10.32
C SER A 176 2.86 10.62 10.47
N SER A 177 2.66 11.62 11.32
CA SER A 177 1.34 12.23 11.55
C SER A 177 0.88 13.04 10.34
N TYR A 178 1.75 13.88 9.76
CA TYR A 178 1.43 14.68 8.59
C TYR A 178 1.15 13.84 7.35
N SER A 179 1.89 12.75 7.10
CA SER A 179 1.65 11.89 5.94
C SER A 179 0.29 11.17 6.02
N ARG A 180 -0.16 10.78 7.22
CA ARG A 180 -1.49 10.20 7.43
C ARG A 180 -2.61 11.20 7.23
N VAL A 181 -2.44 12.42 7.71
CA VAL A 181 -3.39 13.52 7.45
C VAL A 181 -3.46 13.81 5.96
N SER A 182 -2.32 13.80 5.27
CA SER A 182 -2.29 13.93 3.81
C SER A 182 -3.14 12.86 3.13
N TYR A 183 -2.94 11.59 3.49
CA TYR A 183 -3.73 10.47 2.96
C TYR A 183 -5.22 10.59 3.26
N TYR A 184 -5.59 10.97 4.48
CA TYR A 184 -6.99 11.18 4.84
C TYR A 184 -7.64 12.28 3.98
N ARG A 185 -6.94 13.41 3.79
CA ARG A 185 -7.40 14.52 2.93
C ARG A 185 -7.52 14.11 1.46
N GLU A 186 -6.58 13.31 0.95
CA GLU A 186 -6.64 12.71 -0.38
C GLU A 186 -7.92 11.89 -0.56
N LEU A 187 -8.24 11.01 0.38
CA LEU A 187 -9.46 10.19 0.35
C LEU A 187 -10.74 11.02 0.37
N THR A 188 -10.73 12.17 1.04
CA THR A 188 -11.87 13.08 1.15
C THR A 188 -11.90 14.16 0.05
N GLY A 189 -10.99 14.08 -0.93
CA GLY A 189 -10.96 14.98 -2.11
C GLY A 189 -10.28 16.31 -1.89
N ASP A 190 -9.76 16.61 -0.69
CA ASP A 190 -8.97 17.81 -0.40
C ASP A 190 -7.51 17.63 -0.84
N LEU A 191 -7.26 17.57 -2.16
CA LEU A 191 -5.91 17.38 -2.70
C LEU A 191 -4.96 18.54 -2.37
N GLU A 192 -5.46 19.77 -2.23
CA GLU A 192 -4.62 20.92 -1.84
C GLU A 192 -4.14 20.77 -0.40
N GLY A 193 -5.05 20.46 0.51
CA GLY A 193 -4.71 20.19 1.90
C GLY A 193 -3.84 18.94 2.06
N ALA A 194 -4.03 17.93 1.22
CA ALA A 194 -3.15 16.74 1.19
C ALA A 194 -1.71 17.13 0.83
N VAL A 195 -1.51 17.93 -0.22
CA VAL A 195 -0.18 18.45 -0.61
C VAL A 195 0.44 19.30 0.48
N GLN A 196 -0.35 20.17 1.15
CA GLN A 196 0.16 20.97 2.27
C GLN A 196 0.64 20.09 3.43
N ALA A 197 -0.17 19.11 3.82
CA ALA A 197 0.22 18.16 4.86
C ALA A 197 1.48 17.34 4.46
N MET A 198 1.58 16.92 3.20
CA MET A 198 2.76 16.21 2.71
C MET A 198 4.03 17.10 2.71
N ARG A 199 3.90 18.40 2.41
CA ARG A 199 5.02 19.36 2.56
C ARG A 199 5.48 19.45 4.00
N LEU A 200 4.55 19.50 4.96
CA LEU A 200 4.88 19.48 6.39
C LEU A 200 5.57 18.17 6.80
N ALA A 201 5.13 17.02 6.27
CA ALA A 201 5.79 15.74 6.49
C ALA A 201 7.24 15.76 5.98
N ILE A 202 7.48 16.26 4.77
CA ILE A 202 8.83 16.39 4.19
C ILE A 202 9.70 17.34 5.02
N SER A 203 9.14 18.50 5.44
CA SER A 203 9.85 19.50 6.24
C SER A 203 10.20 18.99 7.64
N ALA A 204 9.32 18.19 8.26
CA ALA A 204 9.60 17.55 9.54
C ALA A 204 10.78 16.59 9.46
N GLY A 205 11.00 15.98 8.28
CA GLY A 205 12.10 15.05 8.06
C GLY A 205 11.98 13.76 8.86
N ALA A 206 12.98 12.94 8.76
CA ALA A 206 13.17 11.75 9.58
C ALA A 206 14.65 11.33 9.54
N ALA A 207 15.11 10.60 10.56
CA ALA A 207 16.45 10.03 10.59
C ALA A 207 16.67 8.98 9.49
N SER A 208 15.61 8.24 9.12
CA SER A 208 15.66 7.24 8.05
C SER A 208 15.53 7.90 6.66
N PRO A 209 16.54 7.74 5.76
CA PRO A 209 16.43 8.18 4.37
C PRO A 209 15.26 7.53 3.63
N GLU A 210 14.88 6.29 3.97
CA GLU A 210 13.75 5.57 3.39
C GLU A 210 12.42 6.29 3.68
N ASN A 211 12.21 6.72 4.93
CA ASN A 211 10.99 7.43 5.30
C ASN A 211 10.85 8.76 4.55
N VAL A 212 11.96 9.50 4.37
CA VAL A 212 11.97 10.74 3.59
C VAL A 212 11.70 10.46 2.10
N ALA A 213 12.37 9.45 1.53
CA ALA A 213 12.15 9.04 0.14
C ALA A 213 10.69 8.61 -0.09
N TYR A 214 10.10 7.91 0.88
CA TYR A 214 8.72 7.50 0.85
C TYR A 214 7.75 8.69 0.76
N VAL A 215 7.82 9.65 1.68
CA VAL A 215 6.91 10.81 1.65
C VAL A 215 7.13 11.71 0.43
N GLN A 216 8.35 11.78 -0.09
CA GLN A 216 8.63 12.44 -1.37
C GLN A 216 7.99 11.70 -2.54
N THR A 217 7.94 10.36 -2.50
CA THR A 217 7.23 9.57 -3.51
C THR A 217 5.73 9.80 -3.44
N LEU A 218 5.14 9.81 -2.24
CA LEU A 218 3.73 10.13 -2.05
C LEU A 218 3.37 11.55 -2.54
N MET A 219 4.27 12.53 -2.34
CA MET A 219 4.11 13.86 -2.94
C MET A 219 4.03 13.76 -4.47
N GLY A 220 4.86 12.94 -5.09
CA GLY A 220 4.81 12.68 -6.54
C GLY A 220 3.49 12.08 -6.98
N ASP A 221 2.96 11.11 -6.24
CA ASP A 221 1.67 10.48 -6.53
C ASP A 221 0.51 11.49 -6.42
N LEU A 222 0.50 12.35 -5.40
CA LEU A 222 -0.47 13.44 -5.26
C LEU A 222 -0.41 14.44 -6.44
N GLU A 223 0.79 14.80 -6.89
CA GLU A 223 0.95 15.71 -8.03
C GLU A 223 0.52 15.05 -9.35
N LEU A 224 0.65 13.71 -9.50
CA LEU A 224 0.05 12.99 -10.64
C LEU A 224 -1.47 13.06 -10.59
N GLN A 225 -2.10 12.82 -9.45
CA GLN A 225 -3.56 12.92 -9.31
C GLN A 225 -4.07 14.33 -9.60
N ARG A 226 -3.26 15.37 -9.36
CA ARG A 226 -3.54 16.76 -9.71
C ARG A 226 -3.27 17.11 -11.18
N GLY A 227 -2.87 16.14 -12.01
CA GLY A 227 -2.52 16.35 -13.39
C GLY A 227 -1.22 17.15 -13.60
N ARG A 228 -0.27 17.07 -12.65
CA ARG A 228 0.99 17.86 -12.66
C ARG A 228 2.22 16.97 -12.81
N PRO A 229 2.46 16.35 -13.99
CA PRO A 229 3.53 15.38 -14.18
C PRO A 229 4.93 15.97 -14.00
N ALA A 230 5.13 17.27 -14.26
CA ALA A 230 6.40 17.92 -14.03
C ALA A 230 6.75 18.01 -12.54
N ALA A 231 5.79 18.40 -11.70
CA ALA A 231 5.95 18.44 -10.24
C ALA A 231 6.14 17.03 -9.65
N ALA A 232 5.38 16.06 -10.14
CA ALA A 232 5.54 14.66 -9.76
C ALA A 232 6.95 14.14 -10.06
N ARG A 233 7.47 14.42 -11.27
CA ARG A 233 8.85 14.06 -11.67
C ARG A 233 9.89 14.65 -10.71
N MET A 234 9.71 15.90 -10.29
CA MET A 234 10.61 16.55 -9.33
C MET A 234 10.59 15.84 -7.98
N ALA A 235 9.41 15.50 -7.47
CA ALA A 235 9.24 14.79 -6.19
C ALA A 235 9.89 13.39 -6.23
N TYR A 236 9.67 12.61 -7.28
CA TYR A 236 10.31 11.30 -7.43
C TYR A 236 11.85 11.38 -7.56
N ARG A 237 12.36 12.39 -8.27
CA ARG A 237 13.81 12.63 -8.32
C ARG A 237 14.38 13.02 -6.96
N ALA A 238 13.65 13.82 -6.18
CA ALA A 238 14.05 14.15 -4.81
C ALA A 238 14.09 12.89 -3.92
N ALA A 239 13.12 11.97 -4.07
CA ALA A 239 13.15 10.67 -3.38
C ALA A 239 14.40 9.85 -3.75
N LEU A 240 14.73 9.77 -5.04
CA LEU A 240 15.92 9.05 -5.54
C LEU A 240 17.24 9.72 -5.12
N ALA A 241 17.27 11.03 -4.89
CA ALA A 241 18.43 11.72 -4.34
C ALA A 241 18.66 11.37 -2.86
N ARG A 242 17.58 11.06 -2.12
CA ARG A 242 17.66 10.59 -0.73
C ARG A 242 18.00 9.10 -0.62
N LEU A 243 17.36 8.29 -1.45
CA LEU A 243 17.55 6.84 -1.49
C LEU A 243 17.71 6.40 -2.94
N PRO A 244 18.95 6.26 -3.44
CA PRO A 244 19.19 5.81 -4.80
C PRO A 244 18.55 4.46 -5.09
N ARG A 245 17.94 4.34 -6.26
CA ARG A 245 17.25 3.12 -6.72
C ARG A 245 16.03 2.73 -5.87
N TYR A 246 15.41 3.70 -5.17
CA TYR A 246 14.18 3.46 -4.42
C TYR A 246 13.06 3.01 -5.36
N PRO A 247 12.53 1.77 -5.24
CA PRO A 247 11.68 1.16 -6.26
C PRO A 247 10.40 1.97 -6.53
N GLN A 248 9.74 2.47 -5.50
CA GLN A 248 8.48 3.20 -5.61
C GLN A 248 8.65 4.51 -6.39
N ALA A 249 9.75 5.23 -6.17
CA ALA A 249 10.04 6.46 -6.91
C ALA A 249 10.41 6.17 -8.38
N GLU A 250 11.09 5.06 -8.65
CA GLU A 250 11.36 4.63 -10.03
C GLU A 250 10.06 4.25 -10.75
N VAL A 251 9.12 3.57 -10.08
CA VAL A 251 7.78 3.30 -10.64
C VAL A 251 7.01 4.60 -10.88
N GLY A 252 7.09 5.56 -9.96
CA GLY A 252 6.52 6.89 -10.15
C GLY A 252 7.05 7.59 -11.41
N LEU A 253 8.37 7.53 -11.67
CA LEU A 253 8.95 8.04 -12.91
C LEU A 253 8.47 7.28 -14.14
N ALA A 254 8.25 5.97 -14.05
CA ALA A 254 7.67 5.20 -15.16
C ALA A 254 6.22 5.63 -15.46
N ARG A 255 5.42 5.94 -14.43
CA ARG A 255 4.06 6.52 -14.64
C ARG A 255 4.13 7.86 -15.36
N VAL A 256 5.09 8.73 -15.01
CA VAL A 256 5.31 9.99 -15.73
C VAL A 256 5.72 9.75 -17.18
N GLN A 257 6.57 8.75 -17.45
CA GLN A 257 6.95 8.36 -18.81
C GLN A 257 5.75 7.81 -19.59
N ASN A 258 4.94 6.95 -18.98
CA ASN A 258 3.71 6.42 -19.58
C ASN A 258 2.76 7.55 -19.98
N SER A 259 2.57 8.55 -19.12
CA SER A 259 1.68 9.67 -19.41
C SER A 259 2.19 10.58 -20.54
N ALA A 260 3.49 10.58 -20.79
CA ALA A 260 4.13 11.28 -21.91
C ALA A 260 4.14 10.47 -23.21
N GLY A 261 3.71 9.21 -23.19
CA GLY A 261 3.79 8.31 -24.34
C GLY A 261 5.13 7.58 -24.50
N ASP A 262 6.07 7.80 -23.57
CA ASP A 262 7.41 7.19 -23.59
C ASP A 262 7.35 5.74 -23.08
N LEU A 263 6.45 4.93 -23.66
CA LEU A 263 6.14 3.57 -23.20
C LEU A 263 7.36 2.65 -23.18
N GLY A 264 8.30 2.83 -24.11
CA GLY A 264 9.52 2.03 -24.20
C GLY A 264 10.43 2.23 -22.99
N ASP A 265 10.63 3.48 -22.56
CA ASP A 265 11.45 3.84 -21.42
C ASP A 265 10.77 3.43 -20.11
N ALA A 266 9.45 3.63 -20.03
CA ALA A 266 8.64 3.18 -18.91
C ALA A 266 8.74 1.66 -18.69
N ALA A 267 8.57 0.86 -19.75
CA ALA A 267 8.68 -0.59 -19.67
C ALA A 267 10.08 -1.06 -19.26
N ARG A 268 11.16 -0.43 -19.78
CA ARG A 268 12.53 -0.75 -19.35
C ARG A 268 12.74 -0.47 -17.87
N ARG A 269 12.27 0.68 -17.39
CA ARG A 269 12.36 1.07 -15.98
C ARG A 269 11.56 0.11 -15.09
N LEU A 270 10.30 -0.17 -15.43
CA LEU A 270 9.44 -1.09 -14.69
C LEU A 270 10.04 -2.50 -14.64
N ARG A 271 10.59 -3.00 -15.75
CA ARG A 271 11.26 -4.31 -15.79
C ARG A 271 12.47 -4.37 -14.88
N SER A 272 13.29 -3.30 -14.86
CA SER A 272 14.43 -3.20 -13.93
C SER A 272 13.99 -3.19 -12.47
N VAL A 273 12.90 -2.48 -12.14
CA VAL A 273 12.34 -2.44 -10.78
C VAL A 273 11.75 -3.79 -10.40
N SER A 274 10.91 -4.37 -11.25
CA SER A 274 10.25 -5.66 -10.98
C SER A 274 11.25 -6.81 -10.87
N GLY A 275 12.40 -6.74 -11.54
CA GLY A 275 13.47 -7.72 -11.38
C GLY A 275 14.16 -7.67 -10.01
N ARG A 276 14.06 -6.56 -9.28
CA ARG A 276 14.61 -6.39 -7.93
C ARG A 276 13.55 -6.56 -6.85
N LEU A 277 12.37 -6.01 -7.09
CA LEU A 277 11.24 -6.01 -6.17
C LEU A 277 9.95 -6.24 -6.99
N PRO A 278 9.59 -7.50 -7.24
CA PRO A 278 8.45 -7.86 -8.05
C PRO A 278 7.14 -7.69 -7.26
N LEU A 279 6.69 -6.46 -7.03
CA LEU A 279 5.39 -6.22 -6.40
C LEU A 279 4.27 -6.42 -7.41
N THR A 280 3.10 -6.89 -6.95
CA THR A 280 1.90 -7.08 -7.78
C THR A 280 1.59 -5.83 -8.61
N SER A 281 1.52 -4.65 -7.97
CA SER A 281 1.25 -3.37 -8.63
C SER A 281 2.29 -2.99 -9.68
N HIS A 282 3.57 -3.29 -9.46
CA HIS A 282 4.64 -3.03 -10.42
C HIS A 282 4.49 -3.92 -11.67
N LEU A 283 4.19 -5.19 -11.46
CA LEU A 283 4.01 -6.17 -12.54
C LEU A 283 2.73 -5.88 -13.34
N ILE A 284 1.63 -5.48 -12.70
CA ILE A 284 0.41 -5.08 -13.40
C ILE A 284 0.69 -3.84 -14.26
N LEU A 285 1.35 -2.81 -13.70
CA LEU A 285 1.68 -1.62 -14.49
C LEU A 285 2.64 -1.93 -15.64
N LEU A 286 3.61 -2.84 -15.45
CA LEU A 286 4.48 -3.31 -16.52
C LEU A 286 3.67 -4.04 -17.59
N ALA A 287 2.78 -4.95 -17.22
CA ALA A 287 1.92 -5.68 -18.13
C ALA A 287 1.02 -4.73 -18.94
N ASP A 288 0.41 -3.73 -18.29
CA ASP A 288 -0.39 -2.70 -18.97
C ASP A 288 0.45 -1.88 -19.96
N THR A 289 1.68 -1.53 -19.56
CA THR A 289 2.61 -0.78 -20.43
C THR A 289 3.05 -1.61 -21.62
N ASP A 290 3.41 -2.88 -21.42
CA ASP A 290 3.81 -3.79 -22.52
C ASP A 290 2.62 -4.10 -23.44
N ALA A 291 1.42 -4.30 -22.91
CA ALA A 291 0.22 -4.49 -23.72
C ALA A 291 -0.09 -3.25 -24.58
N ALA A 292 0.04 -2.04 -24.02
CA ALA A 292 -0.13 -0.79 -24.77
C ALA A 292 0.92 -0.60 -25.88
N ARG A 293 2.10 -1.21 -25.73
CA ARG A 293 3.15 -1.26 -26.78
C ARG A 293 2.92 -2.37 -27.82
N GLY A 294 1.88 -3.18 -27.64
CA GLY A 294 1.59 -4.33 -28.49
C GLY A 294 2.29 -5.64 -28.08
N ASP A 295 3.14 -5.64 -27.04
CA ASP A 295 3.81 -6.85 -26.54
C ASP A 295 2.91 -7.65 -25.57
N LYS A 296 1.85 -8.22 -26.14
CA LYS A 296 0.88 -9.03 -25.37
C LYS A 296 1.51 -10.27 -24.73
N ALA A 297 2.59 -10.80 -25.32
CA ALA A 297 3.25 -11.98 -24.77
C ALA A 297 4.05 -11.65 -23.51
N ALA A 298 4.73 -10.49 -23.47
CA ALA A 298 5.38 -10.01 -22.24
C ALA A 298 4.34 -9.74 -21.14
N ALA A 299 3.28 -9.00 -21.47
CA ALA A 299 2.20 -8.72 -20.54
C ALA A 299 1.60 -10.01 -19.92
N ALA A 300 1.34 -11.03 -20.72
CA ALA A 300 0.80 -12.29 -20.23
C ALA A 300 1.76 -12.99 -19.24
N ARG A 301 3.07 -12.97 -19.51
CA ARG A 301 4.07 -13.55 -18.59
C ARG A 301 4.08 -12.84 -17.23
N ASP A 302 4.02 -11.51 -17.22
CA ASP A 302 4.03 -10.73 -15.97
C ASP A 302 2.75 -10.99 -15.17
N LEU A 303 1.59 -11.13 -15.81
CA LEU A 303 0.31 -11.47 -15.16
C LEU A 303 0.32 -12.91 -14.57
N GLU A 304 1.03 -13.88 -15.17
CA GLU A 304 1.23 -15.19 -14.54
C GLU A 304 2.04 -15.09 -13.25
N VAL A 305 3.07 -14.25 -13.21
CA VAL A 305 3.83 -14.00 -11.99
C VAL A 305 2.91 -13.41 -10.91
N VAL A 306 2.04 -12.48 -11.26
CA VAL A 306 1.03 -11.93 -10.33
C VAL A 306 0.14 -13.04 -9.76
N ARG A 307 -0.36 -13.98 -10.58
CA ARG A 307 -1.17 -15.11 -10.10
C ARG A 307 -0.44 -15.98 -9.08
N ALA A 308 0.83 -16.28 -9.36
CA ALA A 308 1.67 -17.05 -8.43
C ALA A 308 1.88 -16.31 -7.09
N GLN A 309 2.12 -15.01 -7.14
CA GLN A 309 2.26 -14.18 -5.94
C GLN A 309 1.00 -14.17 -5.10
N GLN A 310 -0.17 -13.97 -5.72
CA GLN A 310 -1.45 -13.98 -5.01
C GLN A 310 -1.70 -15.32 -4.30
N GLN A 311 -1.22 -16.42 -4.87
CA GLN A 311 -1.29 -17.73 -4.22
C GLN A 311 -0.37 -17.80 -2.98
N LEU A 312 0.85 -17.28 -3.07
CA LEU A 312 1.80 -17.22 -1.94
C LEU A 312 1.27 -16.35 -0.80
N LEU A 313 0.70 -15.19 -1.11
CA LEU A 313 0.10 -14.29 -0.10
C LEU A 313 -1.04 -14.98 0.64
N ARG A 314 -1.93 -15.66 -0.07
CA ARG A 314 -3.01 -16.44 0.55
C ARG A 314 -2.45 -17.51 1.49
N SER A 315 -1.39 -18.20 1.07
CA SER A 315 -0.71 -19.22 1.90
C SER A 315 -0.06 -18.61 3.14
N ALA A 316 0.41 -17.35 3.07
CA ALA A 316 0.96 -16.59 4.19
C ALA A 316 -0.11 -15.96 5.12
N GLY A 317 -1.40 -16.25 4.85
CA GLY A 317 -2.52 -15.78 5.68
C GLY A 317 -2.99 -14.35 5.39
N THR A 318 -2.59 -13.77 4.24
CA THR A 318 -3.11 -12.48 3.80
C THR A 318 -4.55 -12.62 3.33
N ARG A 319 -5.41 -11.72 3.77
CA ARG A 319 -6.82 -11.68 3.32
C ARG A 319 -6.92 -10.99 1.97
N PRO A 320 -7.97 -11.30 1.16
CA PRO A 320 -8.23 -10.59 -0.07
C PRO A 320 -8.36 -9.08 0.17
N ASP A 321 -7.79 -8.29 -0.72
CA ASP A 321 -7.82 -6.84 -0.73
C ASP A 321 -8.41 -6.30 -2.04
N ALA A 322 -8.48 -4.98 -2.15
CA ALA A 322 -9.00 -4.32 -3.34
C ALA A 322 -8.15 -4.61 -4.59
N GLU A 323 -6.83 -4.71 -4.47
CA GLU A 323 -5.93 -4.97 -5.60
C GLU A 323 -6.16 -6.36 -6.20
N LEU A 324 -6.30 -7.39 -5.36
CA LEU A 324 -6.65 -8.74 -5.83
C LEU A 324 -8.01 -8.74 -6.56
N ILE A 325 -9.00 -8.02 -6.03
CA ILE A 325 -10.34 -7.96 -6.63
C ILE A 325 -10.26 -7.27 -8.00
N LEU A 326 -9.54 -6.16 -8.12
CA LEU A 326 -9.33 -5.45 -9.38
C LEU A 326 -8.55 -6.32 -10.38
N PHE A 327 -7.55 -7.06 -9.91
CA PHE A 327 -6.82 -8.01 -10.74
C PHE A 327 -7.73 -9.12 -11.28
N GLU A 328 -8.53 -9.75 -10.44
CA GLU A 328 -9.47 -10.79 -10.87
C GLU A 328 -10.55 -10.24 -11.81
N ALA A 329 -11.02 -9.01 -11.58
CA ALA A 329 -11.99 -8.36 -12.46
C ALA A 329 -11.42 -8.05 -13.85
N ASN A 330 -10.14 -7.70 -13.95
CA ASN A 330 -9.49 -7.29 -15.21
C ASN A 330 -8.85 -8.46 -15.98
N HIS A 331 -8.24 -9.41 -15.25
CA HIS A 331 -7.35 -10.43 -15.82
C HIS A 331 -7.71 -11.85 -15.39
N GLY A 332 -8.75 -12.03 -14.55
CA GLY A 332 -9.20 -13.32 -14.04
C GLY A 332 -10.67 -13.58 -14.30
N ASP A 333 -11.37 -14.10 -13.28
CA ASP A 333 -12.80 -14.41 -13.32
C ASP A 333 -13.62 -13.32 -12.60
N PRO A 334 -14.44 -12.53 -13.33
CA PRO A 334 -15.29 -11.49 -12.72
C PRO A 334 -16.24 -12.01 -11.65
N ALA A 335 -16.74 -13.25 -11.77
CA ALA A 335 -17.60 -13.82 -10.74
C ALA A 335 -16.82 -14.08 -9.43
N THR A 336 -15.56 -14.52 -9.54
CA THR A 336 -14.65 -14.61 -8.40
C THR A 336 -14.38 -13.24 -7.80
N ALA A 337 -14.10 -12.22 -8.63
CA ALA A 337 -13.92 -10.84 -8.17
C ALA A 337 -15.12 -10.34 -7.35
N VAL A 338 -16.35 -10.57 -7.81
CA VAL A 338 -17.58 -10.20 -7.07
C VAL A 338 -17.67 -10.93 -5.73
N ARG A 339 -17.37 -12.23 -5.69
CA ARG A 339 -17.39 -12.99 -4.42
C ARG A 339 -16.36 -12.44 -3.42
N LEU A 340 -15.17 -12.15 -3.88
CA LEU A 340 -14.10 -11.56 -3.07
C LEU A 340 -14.45 -10.13 -2.62
N GLY A 341 -15.00 -9.32 -3.52
CA GLY A 341 -15.41 -7.94 -3.23
C GLY A 341 -16.49 -7.87 -2.15
N ARG A 342 -17.51 -8.75 -2.21
CA ARG A 342 -18.54 -8.85 -1.16
C ARG A 342 -17.93 -9.27 0.18
N ARG A 343 -16.96 -10.18 0.18
CA ARG A 343 -16.25 -10.62 1.40
C ARG A 343 -15.42 -9.48 1.98
N LEU A 344 -14.68 -8.75 1.13
CA LEU A 344 -13.90 -7.59 1.56
C LEU A 344 -14.80 -6.52 2.17
N TRP A 345 -15.89 -6.17 1.50
CA TRP A 345 -16.87 -5.20 2.03
C TRP A 345 -17.41 -5.58 3.41
N ALA A 346 -17.77 -6.84 3.62
CA ALA A 346 -18.24 -7.33 4.91
C ALA A 346 -17.18 -7.21 6.03
N GLN A 347 -15.89 -7.25 5.68
CA GLN A 347 -14.78 -7.18 6.62
C GLN A 347 -14.27 -5.75 6.83
N ALA A 348 -14.19 -4.97 5.77
CA ALA A 348 -13.58 -3.64 5.70
C ALA A 348 -14.38 -2.73 4.74
N PRO A 349 -15.52 -2.13 5.20
CA PRO A 349 -16.41 -1.35 4.35
C PRO A 349 -15.85 0.07 4.11
N SER A 350 -14.76 0.17 3.33
CA SER A 350 -14.11 1.42 2.95
C SER A 350 -14.51 1.85 1.52
N VAL A 351 -14.19 3.09 1.15
CA VAL A 351 -14.39 3.56 -0.24
C VAL A 351 -13.61 2.73 -1.25
N ARG A 352 -12.43 2.23 -0.89
CA ARG A 352 -11.63 1.34 -1.75
C ARG A 352 -12.30 -0.01 -1.97
N SER A 353 -12.89 -0.59 -0.93
CA SER A 353 -13.64 -1.85 -1.07
C SER A 353 -14.95 -1.66 -1.83
N ALA A 354 -15.58 -0.47 -1.73
CA ALA A 354 -16.74 -0.11 -2.53
C ALA A 354 -16.39 0.00 -4.01
N ASP A 355 -15.29 0.69 -4.35
CA ASP A 355 -14.80 0.81 -5.73
C ASP A 355 -14.48 -0.57 -6.33
N ALA A 356 -13.69 -1.37 -5.63
CA ALA A 356 -13.31 -2.70 -6.11
C ALA A 356 -14.54 -3.62 -6.35
N LEU A 357 -15.54 -3.59 -5.45
CA LEU A 357 -16.77 -4.34 -5.65
C LEU A 357 -17.62 -3.78 -6.80
N GLY A 358 -17.72 -2.46 -6.91
CA GLY A 358 -18.42 -1.78 -8.00
C GLY A 358 -17.83 -2.15 -9.36
N TRP A 359 -16.52 -2.10 -9.48
CA TRP A 359 -15.83 -2.51 -10.70
C TRP A 359 -16.00 -4.00 -11.00
N ALA A 360 -15.87 -4.87 -10.00
CA ALA A 360 -16.09 -6.31 -10.18
C ALA A 360 -17.51 -6.62 -10.70
N LEU A 361 -18.54 -5.95 -10.17
CA LEU A 361 -19.91 -6.08 -10.62
C LEU A 361 -20.08 -5.60 -12.08
N THR A 362 -19.49 -4.47 -12.42
CA THR A 362 -19.49 -3.94 -13.79
C THR A 362 -18.87 -4.95 -14.76
N ARG A 363 -17.72 -5.50 -14.42
CA ARG A 363 -17.02 -6.51 -15.23
C ARG A 363 -17.78 -7.84 -15.32
N ALA A 364 -18.61 -8.15 -14.33
CA ALA A 364 -19.49 -9.31 -14.32
C ALA A 364 -20.84 -9.09 -15.07
N GLY A 365 -20.99 -7.99 -15.83
CA GLY A 365 -22.19 -7.69 -16.59
C GLY A 365 -23.36 -7.17 -15.74
N ARG A 366 -23.09 -6.60 -14.58
CA ARG A 366 -24.07 -6.02 -13.63
C ARG A 366 -23.79 -4.52 -13.43
N PRO A 367 -23.83 -3.71 -14.52
CA PRO A 367 -23.37 -2.32 -14.46
C PRO A 367 -24.22 -1.41 -13.57
N ASP A 368 -25.52 -1.63 -13.45
CA ASP A 368 -26.38 -0.83 -12.56
C ASP A 368 -25.97 -0.99 -11.09
N GLU A 369 -25.77 -2.22 -10.64
CA GLU A 369 -25.26 -2.48 -9.29
C GLU A 369 -23.83 -1.94 -9.14
N GLY A 370 -22.99 -2.12 -10.15
CA GLY A 370 -21.64 -1.58 -10.19
C GLY A 370 -21.61 -0.06 -9.97
N LEU A 371 -22.51 0.65 -10.67
CA LEU A 371 -22.62 2.11 -10.55
C LEU A 371 -23.08 2.55 -9.15
N ASP A 372 -23.98 1.83 -8.51
CA ASP A 372 -24.40 2.13 -7.14
C ASP A 372 -23.24 1.99 -6.14
N TRP A 373 -22.37 1.01 -6.35
CA TRP A 373 -21.16 0.84 -5.53
C TRP A 373 -20.10 1.91 -5.85
N SER A 374 -19.93 2.29 -7.11
CA SER A 374 -19.04 3.39 -7.50
C SER A 374 -19.48 4.73 -6.89
N ARG A 375 -20.79 4.99 -6.83
CA ARG A 375 -21.31 6.17 -6.12
C ARG A 375 -20.96 6.18 -4.63
N ARG A 376 -20.97 5.00 -3.97
CA ARG A 376 -20.51 4.87 -2.58
C ARG A 376 -19.00 5.12 -2.45
N ALA A 377 -18.19 4.65 -3.40
CA ALA A 377 -16.76 4.91 -3.44
C ALA A 377 -16.47 6.42 -3.54
N LEU A 378 -17.23 7.14 -4.34
CA LEU A 378 -17.12 8.60 -4.51
C LEU A 378 -17.80 9.40 -3.38
N GLY A 379 -18.49 8.75 -2.45
CA GLY A 379 -19.31 9.40 -1.42
C GLY A 379 -18.55 10.29 -0.43
N LEU A 380 -17.22 10.16 -0.34
CA LEU A 380 -16.36 11.07 0.44
C LEU A 380 -15.87 12.29 -0.35
N GLY A 381 -16.22 12.40 -1.65
CA GLY A 381 -15.71 13.45 -2.52
C GLY A 381 -14.32 13.16 -3.08
N SER A 382 -13.86 11.91 -3.03
CA SER A 382 -12.56 11.49 -3.58
C SER A 382 -12.40 11.94 -5.04
N ARG A 383 -11.20 12.39 -5.39
CA ARG A 383 -10.78 12.74 -6.75
C ARG A 383 -9.84 11.70 -7.37
N ASP A 384 -9.86 10.48 -6.84
CA ASP A 384 -9.06 9.38 -7.38
C ASP A 384 -9.49 9.09 -8.84
N PRO A 385 -8.60 9.24 -9.83
CA PRO A 385 -8.94 9.03 -11.24
C PRO A 385 -9.46 7.62 -11.53
N MET A 386 -9.03 6.63 -10.75
CA MET A 386 -9.48 5.25 -10.90
C MET A 386 -10.96 5.11 -10.50
N PHE A 387 -11.38 5.73 -9.39
CA PHE A 387 -12.78 5.70 -8.96
C PHE A 387 -13.69 6.36 -10.00
N HIS A 388 -13.25 7.48 -10.58
CA HIS A 388 -13.96 8.16 -11.66
C HIS A 388 -14.00 7.32 -12.94
N LEU A 389 -12.90 6.64 -13.31
CA LEU A 389 -12.86 5.71 -14.43
C LEU A 389 -13.88 4.58 -14.27
N HIS A 390 -13.85 3.90 -13.13
CA HIS A 390 -14.77 2.79 -12.85
C HIS A 390 -16.22 3.25 -12.83
N ALA A 391 -16.53 4.39 -12.20
CA ALA A 391 -17.87 4.97 -12.20
C ALA A 391 -18.34 5.36 -13.61
N GLY A 392 -17.45 5.95 -14.40
CA GLY A 392 -17.78 6.35 -15.77
C GLY A 392 -18.04 5.17 -16.69
N LEU A 393 -17.23 4.10 -16.61
CA LEU A 393 -17.43 2.89 -17.38
C LEU A 393 -18.67 2.10 -16.93
N ALA A 394 -18.96 2.06 -15.62
CA ALA A 394 -20.19 1.48 -15.10
C ALA A 394 -21.43 2.23 -15.61
N ALA A 395 -21.39 3.58 -15.56
CA ALA A 395 -22.48 4.42 -16.06
C ALA A 395 -22.71 4.25 -17.58
N GLN A 396 -21.62 4.15 -18.37
CA GLN A 396 -21.70 3.89 -19.81
C GLN A 396 -22.40 2.56 -20.09
N GLN A 397 -21.98 1.49 -19.43
CA GLN A 397 -22.57 0.16 -19.62
C GLN A 397 -24.02 0.08 -19.11
N ALA A 398 -24.39 0.92 -18.12
CA ALA A 398 -25.76 1.07 -17.64
C ALA A 398 -26.60 2.01 -18.51
N GLY A 399 -26.10 2.49 -19.66
CA GLY A 399 -26.81 3.38 -20.57
C GLY A 399 -27.00 4.82 -20.07
N GLN A 400 -26.27 5.23 -19.03
CA GLN A 400 -26.36 6.57 -18.42
C GLN A 400 -25.31 7.52 -19.03
N ALA A 401 -25.52 7.97 -20.26
CA ALA A 401 -24.54 8.76 -21.04
C ALA A 401 -24.04 10.03 -20.32
N GLY A 402 -24.94 10.82 -19.70
CA GLY A 402 -24.56 12.05 -19.00
C GLY A 402 -23.63 11.80 -17.80
N PRO A 403 -23.97 10.95 -16.85
CA PRO A 403 -23.06 10.52 -15.78
C PRO A 403 -21.75 9.94 -16.32
N ALA A 404 -21.79 9.06 -17.31
CA ALA A 404 -20.61 8.46 -17.91
C ALA A 404 -19.65 9.52 -18.45
N ALA A 405 -20.12 10.46 -19.24
CA ALA A 405 -19.29 11.53 -19.82
C ALA A 405 -18.63 12.40 -18.74
N ARG A 406 -19.35 12.73 -17.66
CA ARG A 406 -18.77 13.51 -16.55
C ARG A 406 -17.66 12.76 -15.83
N GLU A 407 -17.91 11.51 -15.45
CA GLU A 407 -16.95 10.71 -14.68
C GLU A 407 -15.71 10.40 -15.52
N LEU A 408 -15.86 10.01 -16.80
CA LEU A 408 -14.73 9.75 -17.70
C LEU A 408 -13.91 11.00 -17.97
N SER A 409 -14.57 12.17 -18.14
CA SER A 409 -13.86 13.45 -18.31
C SER A 409 -13.06 13.80 -17.06
N THR A 410 -13.60 13.56 -15.87
CA THR A 410 -12.90 13.79 -14.59
C THR A 410 -11.70 12.85 -14.47
N ALA A 411 -11.85 11.57 -14.80
CA ALA A 411 -10.75 10.60 -14.81
C ALA A 411 -9.62 11.03 -15.76
N LEU A 412 -9.95 11.49 -16.96
CA LEU A 412 -8.99 11.93 -17.95
C LEU A 412 -8.32 13.27 -17.61
N ALA A 413 -8.99 14.19 -16.90
CA ALA A 413 -8.39 15.42 -16.43
C ALA A 413 -7.21 15.19 -15.48
N ALA A 414 -7.26 14.11 -14.69
CA ALA A 414 -6.18 13.64 -13.84
C ALA A 414 -5.48 12.37 -14.43
N GLY A 415 -5.66 12.15 -15.73
CA GLY A 415 -5.31 10.91 -16.43
C GLY A 415 -3.83 10.49 -16.42
N VAL A 416 -2.93 11.38 -16.01
CA VAL A 416 -1.51 11.05 -15.79
C VAL A 416 -1.29 10.01 -14.66
N ALA A 417 -2.28 9.77 -13.83
CA ALA A 417 -2.23 8.74 -12.78
C ALA A 417 -2.74 7.37 -13.25
N LEU A 418 -3.45 7.31 -14.39
CA LEU A 418 -3.95 6.06 -14.98
C LEU A 418 -2.85 5.33 -15.75
N SER A 419 -3.00 3.99 -15.92
CA SER A 419 -2.14 3.24 -16.83
C SER A 419 -2.45 3.61 -18.29
N PRO A 420 -1.55 3.30 -19.26
CA PRO A 420 -1.81 3.56 -20.66
C PRO A 420 -3.10 2.91 -21.17
N LEU A 421 -3.38 1.66 -20.77
CA LEU A 421 -4.60 0.94 -21.15
C LEU A 421 -5.85 1.58 -20.57
N GLN A 422 -5.81 2.01 -19.33
CA GLN A 422 -6.93 2.69 -18.67
C GLN A 422 -7.23 4.04 -19.31
N THR A 423 -6.20 4.79 -19.66
CA THR A 423 -6.33 6.07 -20.38
C THR A 423 -7.00 5.87 -21.74
N GLU A 424 -6.57 4.86 -22.48
CA GLU A 424 -7.15 4.53 -23.78
C GLU A 424 -8.61 4.05 -23.64
N GLN A 425 -8.88 3.21 -22.66
CA GLN A 425 -10.25 2.75 -22.37
C GLN A 425 -11.19 3.94 -22.04
N ALA A 426 -10.72 4.90 -21.25
CA ALA A 426 -11.51 6.09 -20.91
C ALA A 426 -11.78 6.96 -22.14
N ARG A 427 -10.79 7.16 -23.02
CA ARG A 427 -10.93 7.92 -24.28
C ARG A 427 -11.93 7.28 -25.22
N THR A 428 -11.75 5.99 -25.50
CA THR A 428 -12.65 5.22 -26.38
C THR A 428 -14.08 5.25 -25.85
N ALA A 429 -14.27 5.06 -24.54
CA ALA A 429 -15.58 5.12 -23.93
C ALA A 429 -16.22 6.51 -24.06
N LEU A 430 -15.45 7.59 -23.92
CA LEU A 430 -15.95 8.96 -24.06
C LEU A 430 -16.29 9.33 -25.53
N GLU A 431 -15.53 8.79 -26.48
CA GLU A 431 -15.82 8.97 -27.93
C GLU A 431 -17.15 8.36 -28.33
N VAL A 432 -17.49 7.17 -27.80
CA VAL A 432 -18.76 6.49 -28.07
C VAL A 432 -19.97 7.27 -27.52
N LEU A 433 -19.77 8.16 -26.54
CA LEU A 433 -20.82 8.96 -25.91
C LEU A 433 -21.08 10.29 -26.61
N ARG A 434 -20.27 10.64 -27.60
CA ARG A 434 -20.42 11.86 -28.43
C ARG A 434 -21.26 11.61 -29.66
#